data_dbdb37162ed2b8cf9e78f055ffc22aef
#
_entry.id   dbdb37162ed2b8cf9e78f055ffc22aef
#
_cell.length_a   1.000
_cell.length_b   1.000
_cell.length_c   1.000
_cell.angle_alpha   90.00
_cell.angle_beta   90.00
_cell.angle_gamma   90.00
#
_symmetry.space_group_name_H-M   'P 1'
#
loop_
_entity.id
_entity.type
_entity.pdbx_description
1 polymer ?
#
loop_
_entity_poly.entity_id
_entity_poly.type
_entity_poly.pdbx_seq_one_letter_code
_entity_poly.pdbx_strand_id
1 'polypeptide(L)'
;MDMLTVGLRENTSLVGNGLDNTEESAHFGMWCIMSSPLLIGCDLEKIPASSLEILKNPELIAVNQDSLALQAYPAVRYADGSGIFVKDIVKRNGLKRAVALYNPTDSAKSMVLRFRDIDLDGKVKVRDLSNRRDLGVFKEKFTAEISAHGAIVYAVEAGRRLEPLVYEAEWGYLPMFDNIGRNNVCLLYTSPSPRERTR
;
A
#
# COMPACT_ATOMS: atom_id res chain seq x y z
N MET A 1 9.28 9.71 -7.59
CA MET A 1 8.17 9.20 -8.44
C MET A 1 7.67 10.38 -9.26
N ASP A 2 7.84 10.32 -10.56
CA ASP A 2 7.69 11.45 -11.46
C ASP A 2 6.50 11.23 -12.41
N MET A 3 6.55 10.21 -13.25
CA MET A 3 5.48 9.87 -14.18
C MET A 3 5.20 8.37 -14.20
N LEU A 4 3.95 8.02 -14.58
CA LEU A 4 3.56 6.64 -14.85
C LEU A 4 4.16 6.19 -16.19
N THR A 5 4.78 5.00 -16.19
CA THR A 5 5.33 4.37 -17.39
C THR A 5 4.38 3.34 -18.03
N VAL A 6 3.15 3.25 -17.51
CA VAL A 6 2.09 2.39 -18.06
C VAL A 6 1.75 2.84 -19.48
N GLY A 7 1.72 1.90 -20.41
CA GLY A 7 1.43 2.16 -21.82
C GLY A 7 2.63 2.58 -22.68
N LEU A 8 3.83 2.71 -22.09
CA LEU A 8 5.06 2.94 -22.83
C LEU A 8 5.57 1.61 -23.39
N ARG A 9 5.35 1.37 -24.69
CA ARG A 9 5.73 0.13 -25.39
C ARG A 9 6.95 0.31 -26.31
N GLU A 10 7.32 1.55 -26.61
CA GLU A 10 8.45 1.82 -27.49
C GLU A 10 9.76 1.78 -26.68
N ASN A 11 10.80 1.23 -27.31
CA ASN A 11 12.15 1.23 -26.75
C ASN A 11 12.65 2.68 -26.67
N THR A 12 12.45 3.29 -25.52
CA THR A 12 13.02 4.60 -25.22
C THR A 12 14.24 4.45 -24.35
N SER A 13 15.16 5.39 -24.43
CA SER A 13 16.35 5.41 -23.54
C SER A 13 15.99 5.49 -22.05
N LEU A 14 14.73 5.77 -21.73
CA LEU A 14 14.22 5.91 -20.36
C LEU A 14 13.63 4.61 -19.77
N VAL A 15 13.01 3.76 -20.61
CA VAL A 15 12.24 2.59 -20.13
C VAL A 15 12.61 1.26 -20.84
N GLY A 16 13.63 1.26 -21.68
CA GLY A 16 14.04 0.05 -22.41
C GLY A 16 12.93 -0.49 -23.31
N ASN A 17 12.59 -1.79 -23.15
CA ASN A 17 11.54 -2.44 -23.95
C ASN A 17 10.11 -2.18 -23.45
N GLY A 18 9.93 -1.31 -22.46
CA GLY A 18 8.65 -1.08 -21.79
C GLY A 18 8.36 -2.15 -20.72
N LEU A 19 7.22 -1.99 -20.06
CA LEU A 19 6.71 -2.92 -19.06
C LEU A 19 5.73 -3.91 -19.71
N ASP A 20 5.70 -5.15 -19.24
CA ASP A 20 4.62 -6.08 -19.57
C ASP A 20 3.33 -5.74 -18.78
N ASN A 21 2.23 -6.42 -19.08
CA ASN A 21 0.95 -6.14 -18.41
C ASN A 21 0.99 -6.40 -16.89
N THR A 22 1.78 -7.37 -16.44
CA THR A 22 1.94 -7.67 -15.01
C THR A 22 2.70 -6.55 -14.31
N GLU A 23 3.79 -6.12 -14.91
CA GLU A 23 4.62 -5.01 -14.41
C GLU A 23 3.87 -3.67 -14.45
N GLU A 24 3.09 -3.41 -15.52
CA GLU A 24 2.22 -2.23 -15.60
C GLU A 24 1.18 -2.20 -14.50
N SER A 25 0.53 -3.34 -14.23
CA SER A 25 -0.44 -3.47 -13.15
C SER A 25 0.21 -3.29 -11.78
N ALA A 26 1.39 -3.88 -11.58
CA ALA A 26 2.17 -3.71 -10.37
C ALA A 26 2.61 -2.26 -10.17
N HIS A 27 3.13 -1.64 -11.21
CA HIS A 27 3.55 -0.23 -11.21
C HIS A 27 2.39 0.68 -10.82
N PHE A 28 1.24 0.56 -11.50
CA PHE A 28 0.06 1.38 -11.21
C PHE A 28 -0.50 1.13 -9.81
N GLY A 29 -0.60 -0.14 -9.39
CA GLY A 29 -1.06 -0.51 -8.06
C GLY A 29 -0.19 0.07 -6.95
N MET A 30 1.14 -0.04 -7.09
CA MET A 30 2.10 0.53 -6.13
C MET A 30 2.05 2.07 -6.12
N TRP A 31 1.88 2.71 -7.29
CA TRP A 31 1.68 4.16 -7.39
C TRP A 31 0.44 4.61 -6.62
N CYS A 32 -0.65 3.88 -6.78
CA CYS A 32 -1.92 4.17 -6.11
C CYS A 32 -1.84 4.00 -4.59
N ILE A 33 -1.22 2.92 -4.09
CA ILE A 33 -1.13 2.71 -2.64
C ILE A 33 -0.16 3.70 -1.98
N MET A 34 0.83 4.19 -2.72
CA MET A 34 1.76 5.23 -2.26
C MET A 34 1.20 6.65 -2.35
N SER A 35 -0.05 6.83 -2.83
CA SER A 35 -0.66 8.15 -3.06
C SER A 35 0.21 9.08 -3.91
N SER A 36 0.90 8.51 -4.89
CA SER A 36 1.76 9.26 -5.80
C SER A 36 0.93 9.96 -6.87
N PRO A 37 1.37 11.11 -7.40
CA PRO A 37 0.67 11.77 -8.49
C PRO A 37 0.49 10.87 -9.71
N LEU A 38 -0.74 10.77 -10.24
CA LEU A 38 -1.05 9.94 -11.39
C LEU A 38 -0.85 10.74 -12.69
N LEU A 39 0.41 11.04 -13.02
CA LEU A 39 0.80 11.73 -14.26
C LEU A 39 1.11 10.69 -15.32
N ILE A 40 0.32 10.69 -16.40
CA ILE A 40 0.47 9.75 -17.51
C ILE A 40 1.63 10.22 -18.39
N GLY A 41 2.59 9.31 -18.65
CA GLY A 41 3.78 9.58 -19.45
C GLY A 41 3.74 9.02 -20.88
N CYS A 42 2.65 8.31 -21.27
CA CYS A 42 2.52 7.70 -22.59
C CYS A 42 1.71 8.56 -23.58
N ASP A 43 1.82 8.23 -24.87
CA ASP A 43 0.97 8.78 -25.92
C ASP A 43 -0.43 8.13 -25.84
N LEU A 44 -1.44 8.93 -25.49
CA LEU A 44 -2.81 8.45 -25.32
C LEU A 44 -3.48 7.98 -26.61
N GLU A 45 -3.01 8.42 -27.78
CA GLU A 45 -3.54 7.96 -29.07
C GLU A 45 -3.04 6.56 -29.42
N LYS A 46 -1.89 6.15 -28.87
CA LYS A 46 -1.23 4.88 -29.17
C LYS A 46 -1.24 3.88 -28.01
N ILE A 47 -1.86 4.25 -26.90
CA ILE A 47 -1.87 3.40 -25.71
C ILE A 47 -2.57 2.06 -25.99
N PRO A 48 -1.97 0.91 -25.61
CA PRO A 48 -2.64 -0.39 -25.68
C PRO A 48 -3.93 -0.43 -24.86
N ALA A 49 -4.96 -1.11 -25.36
CA ALA A 49 -6.23 -1.24 -24.65
C ALA A 49 -6.06 -1.86 -23.24
N SER A 50 -5.17 -2.85 -23.10
CA SER A 50 -4.86 -3.47 -21.80
C SER A 50 -4.27 -2.47 -20.81
N SER A 51 -3.35 -1.61 -21.25
CA SER A 51 -2.75 -0.56 -20.41
C SER A 51 -3.77 0.50 -20.03
N LEU A 52 -4.66 0.86 -20.96
CA LEU A 52 -5.74 1.80 -20.69
C LEU A 52 -6.72 1.26 -19.63
N GLU A 53 -7.03 -0.04 -19.64
CA GLU A 53 -7.89 -0.65 -18.64
C GLU A 53 -7.24 -0.65 -17.23
N ILE A 54 -5.91 -0.81 -17.15
CA ILE A 54 -5.17 -0.67 -15.90
C ILE A 54 -5.30 0.77 -15.37
N LEU A 55 -5.02 1.77 -16.20
CA LEU A 55 -5.10 3.19 -15.83
C LEU A 55 -6.50 3.65 -15.42
N LYS A 56 -7.53 3.03 -15.98
CA LYS A 56 -8.95 3.33 -15.68
C LYS A 56 -9.51 2.60 -14.48
N ASN A 57 -8.74 1.78 -13.76
CA ASN A 57 -9.24 1.03 -12.62
C ASN A 57 -9.75 1.98 -11.53
N PRO A 58 -11.10 2.09 -11.34
CA PRO A 58 -11.66 3.09 -10.43
C PRO A 58 -11.37 2.77 -8.95
N GLU A 59 -11.14 1.50 -8.62
CA GLU A 59 -10.87 1.09 -7.24
C GLU A 59 -9.44 1.43 -6.83
N LEU A 60 -8.47 1.27 -7.71
CA LEU A 60 -7.10 1.71 -7.48
C LEU A 60 -6.99 3.24 -7.43
N ILE A 61 -7.71 3.93 -8.34
CA ILE A 61 -7.79 5.39 -8.32
C ILE A 61 -8.40 5.87 -7.00
N ALA A 62 -9.45 5.23 -6.50
CA ALA A 62 -10.06 5.57 -5.21
C ALA A 62 -9.08 5.40 -4.03
N VAL A 63 -8.20 4.38 -4.07
CA VAL A 63 -7.13 4.23 -3.07
C VAL A 63 -6.11 5.37 -3.15
N ASN A 64 -5.76 5.80 -4.36
CA ASN A 64 -4.84 6.93 -4.57
C ASN A 64 -5.45 8.25 -4.08
N GLN A 65 -6.72 8.49 -4.40
CA GLN A 65 -7.46 9.72 -4.12
C GLN A 65 -8.15 9.71 -2.75
N ASP A 66 -7.80 8.76 -1.88
CA ASP A 66 -8.40 8.66 -0.54
C ASP A 66 -8.14 9.94 0.28
N SER A 67 -9.19 10.45 0.92
CA SER A 67 -9.18 11.73 1.64
C SER A 67 -8.20 11.79 2.81
N LEU A 68 -7.72 10.64 3.31
CA LEU A 68 -6.68 10.60 4.34
C LEU A 68 -5.30 10.99 3.79
N ALA A 69 -5.10 10.93 2.48
CA ALA A 69 -3.84 11.23 1.80
C ALA A 69 -2.61 10.51 2.39
N LEU A 70 -2.81 9.31 2.95
CA LEU A 70 -1.75 8.52 3.57
C LEU A 70 -0.96 7.76 2.51
N GLN A 71 0.35 7.70 2.69
CA GLN A 71 1.22 6.76 1.98
C GLN A 71 1.23 5.42 2.70
N ALA A 72 1.36 4.33 1.94
CA ALA A 72 1.56 3.02 2.53
C ALA A 72 2.94 2.90 3.17
N TYR A 73 3.01 2.15 4.25
CA TYR A 73 4.25 1.75 4.89
C TYR A 73 4.44 0.23 4.78
N PRO A 74 5.67 -0.26 4.79
CA PRO A 74 5.92 -1.69 4.77
C PRO A 74 5.62 -2.31 6.14
N ALA A 75 4.55 -3.12 6.21
CA ALA A 75 4.23 -3.91 7.40
C ALA A 75 5.15 -5.15 7.51
N VAL A 76 5.52 -5.73 6.36
CA VAL A 76 6.44 -6.87 6.28
C VAL A 76 7.44 -6.64 5.16
N ARG A 77 8.71 -6.93 5.41
CA ARG A 77 9.78 -6.93 4.41
C ARG A 77 10.49 -8.28 4.44
N TYR A 78 10.71 -8.84 3.27
CA TYR A 78 11.46 -10.07 3.10
C TYR A 78 12.87 -9.77 2.56
N ALA A 79 13.81 -10.69 2.80
CA ALA A 79 15.21 -10.53 2.37
C ALA A 79 15.40 -10.46 0.84
N ASP A 80 14.47 -11.01 0.08
CA ASP A 80 14.46 -11.01 -1.39
C ASP A 80 13.87 -9.73 -2.00
N GLY A 81 13.54 -8.73 -1.17
CA GLY A 81 12.96 -7.46 -1.60
C GLY A 81 11.43 -7.48 -1.71
N SER A 82 10.78 -8.65 -1.61
CA SER A 82 9.32 -8.72 -1.57
C SER A 82 8.78 -8.14 -0.26
N GLY A 83 7.52 -7.71 -0.26
CA GLY A 83 6.95 -7.09 0.92
C GLY A 83 5.45 -6.91 0.90
N ILE A 84 4.93 -6.57 2.07
CA ILE A 84 3.53 -6.25 2.31
C ILE A 84 3.45 -4.79 2.75
N PHE A 85 2.79 -3.98 1.94
CA PHE A 85 2.59 -2.56 2.19
C PHE A 85 1.16 -2.31 2.60
N VAL A 86 0.95 -1.41 3.56
CA VAL A 86 -0.38 -1.15 4.11
C VAL A 86 -0.59 0.34 4.38
N LYS A 87 -1.82 0.81 4.16
CA LYS A 87 -2.29 2.12 4.62
C LYS A 87 -3.76 2.04 5.03
N ASP A 88 -4.16 2.93 5.93
CA ASP A 88 -5.57 3.14 6.22
C ASP A 88 -6.25 3.83 5.04
N ILE A 89 -7.51 3.47 4.78
CA ILE A 89 -8.38 4.13 3.79
C ILE A 89 -9.73 4.45 4.43
N VAL A 90 -10.39 5.52 3.93
CA VAL A 90 -11.70 6.00 4.36
C VAL A 90 -11.70 6.60 5.77
N LYS A 91 -11.15 5.90 6.77
CA LYS A 91 -11.06 6.37 8.17
C LYS A 91 -9.71 5.94 8.77
N ARG A 92 -9.08 6.84 9.50
CA ARG A 92 -7.82 6.58 10.21
C ARG A 92 -8.10 5.80 11.51
N ASN A 93 -8.72 4.65 11.40
CA ASN A 93 -9.03 3.77 12.53
C ASN A 93 -8.45 2.36 12.39
N GLY A 94 -7.73 2.09 11.29
CA GLY A 94 -7.09 0.82 11.02
C GLY A 94 -8.02 -0.37 10.77
N LEU A 95 -9.33 -0.15 10.67
CA LEU A 95 -10.29 -1.24 10.43
C LEU A 95 -10.50 -1.52 8.96
N LYS A 96 -10.34 -0.51 8.10
CA LYS A 96 -10.37 -0.65 6.64
C LYS A 96 -9.06 -0.15 6.07
N ARG A 97 -8.36 -1.05 5.35
CA ARG A 97 -7.00 -0.81 4.87
C ARG A 97 -6.84 -1.23 3.42
N ALA A 98 -6.01 -0.51 2.69
CA ALA A 98 -5.44 -1.00 1.45
C ALA A 98 -4.13 -1.72 1.76
N VAL A 99 -3.93 -2.88 1.14
CA VAL A 99 -2.76 -3.74 1.32
C VAL A 99 -2.23 -4.15 -0.04
N ALA A 100 -0.96 -3.90 -0.32
CA ALA A 100 -0.28 -4.41 -1.50
C ALA A 100 0.65 -5.56 -1.13
N LEU A 101 0.51 -6.67 -1.83
CA LEU A 101 1.48 -7.76 -1.83
C LEU A 101 2.40 -7.56 -3.05
N TYR A 102 3.68 -7.32 -2.82
CA TYR A 102 4.67 -6.99 -3.85
C TYR A 102 5.74 -8.04 -3.96
N ASN A 103 5.97 -8.51 -5.17
CA ASN A 103 6.98 -9.50 -5.51
C ASN A 103 7.90 -8.97 -6.63
N PRO A 104 9.12 -8.50 -6.33
CA PRO A 104 10.07 -8.03 -7.32
C PRO A 104 10.93 -9.15 -7.94
N THR A 105 10.75 -10.40 -7.53
CA THR A 105 11.60 -11.51 -7.99
C THR A 105 11.18 -12.05 -9.35
N ASP A 106 12.09 -12.76 -10.04
CA ASP A 106 11.86 -13.36 -11.37
C ASP A 106 10.96 -14.60 -11.35
N SER A 107 10.39 -14.96 -10.21
CA SER A 107 9.51 -16.12 -10.08
C SER A 107 8.24 -15.77 -9.31
N ALA A 108 7.15 -16.46 -9.65
CA ALA A 108 5.90 -16.34 -8.90
C ALA A 108 6.11 -16.78 -7.45
N LYS A 109 5.44 -16.09 -6.53
CA LYS A 109 5.62 -16.29 -5.08
C LYS A 109 4.27 -16.38 -4.37
N SER A 110 4.11 -17.43 -3.57
CA SER A 110 2.98 -17.52 -2.65
C SER A 110 3.25 -16.64 -1.43
N MET A 111 2.47 -15.56 -1.28
CA MET A 111 2.61 -14.61 -0.19
C MET A 111 1.47 -14.75 0.81
N VAL A 112 1.82 -14.72 2.09
CA VAL A 112 0.87 -14.89 3.20
C VAL A 112 0.71 -13.56 3.93
N LEU A 113 -0.47 -12.97 3.84
CA LEU A 113 -0.88 -11.85 4.66
C LEU A 113 -1.48 -12.39 5.97
N ARG A 114 -0.75 -12.31 7.07
CA ARG A 114 -1.31 -12.55 8.41
C ARG A 114 -1.98 -11.28 8.88
N PHE A 115 -3.23 -11.35 9.26
CA PHE A 115 -3.98 -10.14 9.65
C PHE A 115 -3.42 -9.46 10.90
N ARG A 116 -2.77 -10.24 11.78
CA ARG A 116 -2.03 -9.71 12.92
C ARG A 116 -0.86 -8.79 12.54
N ASP A 117 -0.21 -9.04 11.39
CA ASP A 117 0.93 -8.25 10.92
C ASP A 117 0.49 -6.85 10.45
N ILE A 118 -0.81 -6.67 10.26
CA ILE A 118 -1.47 -5.40 9.94
C ILE A 118 -2.50 -5.01 11.00
N ASP A 119 -2.32 -5.47 12.24
CA ASP A 119 -3.12 -5.08 13.40
C ASP A 119 -4.64 -5.35 13.28
N LEU A 120 -5.03 -6.36 12.50
CA LEU A 120 -6.43 -6.78 12.38
C LEU A 120 -6.69 -8.09 13.10
N ASP A 121 -7.90 -8.20 13.67
CA ASP A 121 -8.33 -9.39 14.40
C ASP A 121 -9.72 -9.85 13.97
N GLY A 122 -9.95 -11.18 14.14
CA GLY A 122 -11.21 -11.84 13.87
C GLY A 122 -11.44 -12.14 12.39
N LYS A 123 -12.65 -11.87 11.92
CA LYS A 123 -13.03 -12.07 10.52
C LYS A 123 -12.68 -10.83 9.70
N VAL A 124 -11.97 -11.04 8.60
CA VAL A 124 -11.53 -9.98 7.68
C VAL A 124 -12.12 -10.23 6.30
N LYS A 125 -12.87 -9.27 5.79
CA LYS A 125 -13.33 -9.26 4.41
C LYS A 125 -12.18 -8.82 3.51
N VAL A 126 -11.94 -9.54 2.41
CA VAL A 126 -10.87 -9.25 1.44
C VAL A 126 -11.48 -9.04 0.07
N ARG A 127 -11.12 -7.93 -0.57
CA ARG A 127 -11.46 -7.60 -1.95
C ARG A 127 -10.19 -7.33 -2.74
N ASP A 128 -10.05 -7.97 -3.88
CA ASP A 128 -8.99 -7.72 -4.86
C ASP A 128 -9.37 -6.47 -5.67
N LEU A 129 -8.65 -5.37 -5.44
CA LEU A 129 -8.89 -4.10 -6.13
C LEU A 129 -8.27 -4.08 -7.52
N SER A 130 -7.14 -4.79 -7.71
CA SER A 130 -6.49 -4.88 -9.01
C SER A 130 -7.40 -5.58 -10.03
N ASN A 131 -8.07 -6.65 -9.61
CA ASN A 131 -8.98 -7.44 -10.46
C ASN A 131 -10.47 -7.15 -10.19
N ARG A 132 -10.79 -6.21 -9.30
CA ARG A 132 -12.17 -5.77 -8.96
C ARG A 132 -13.07 -6.94 -8.52
N ARG A 133 -12.55 -7.84 -7.69
CA ARG A 133 -13.22 -9.08 -7.28
C ARG A 133 -13.29 -9.25 -5.78
N ASP A 134 -14.47 -9.58 -5.25
CA ASP A 134 -14.61 -10.00 -3.86
C ASP A 134 -14.06 -11.42 -3.67
N LEU A 135 -13.20 -11.59 -2.68
CA LEU A 135 -12.58 -12.89 -2.37
C LEU A 135 -13.24 -13.58 -1.17
N GLY A 136 -14.07 -12.85 -0.43
CA GLY A 136 -14.80 -13.36 0.72
C GLY A 136 -14.20 -12.96 2.06
N VAL A 137 -14.45 -13.78 3.07
CA VAL A 137 -14.07 -13.51 4.46
C VAL A 137 -13.11 -14.58 4.95
N PHE A 138 -12.00 -14.14 5.50
CA PHE A 138 -10.92 -14.98 6.01
C PHE A 138 -10.72 -14.78 7.50
N LYS A 139 -10.10 -15.76 8.15
CA LYS A 139 -9.64 -15.68 9.54
C LYS A 139 -8.13 -15.84 9.57
N GLU A 140 -7.46 -15.12 10.48
CA GLU A 140 -6.03 -15.21 10.77
C GLU A 140 -5.12 -14.80 9.61
N LYS A 141 -5.32 -15.36 8.41
CA LYS A 141 -4.48 -15.11 7.24
C LYS A 141 -5.24 -15.21 5.93
N PHE A 142 -4.68 -14.56 4.93
CA PHE A 142 -5.03 -14.68 3.51
C PHE A 142 -3.77 -15.01 2.72
N THR A 143 -3.85 -15.91 1.76
CA THR A 143 -2.73 -16.31 0.91
C THR A 143 -3.07 -16.03 -0.54
N ALA A 144 -2.14 -15.40 -1.25
CA ALA A 144 -2.25 -15.15 -2.68
C ALA A 144 -0.95 -15.49 -3.39
N GLU A 145 -1.06 -15.96 -4.63
CA GLU A 145 0.07 -16.12 -5.52
C GLU A 145 0.29 -14.83 -6.30
N ILE A 146 1.49 -14.27 -6.20
CA ILE A 146 1.89 -13.04 -6.86
C ILE A 146 2.90 -13.40 -7.94
N SER A 147 2.59 -13.06 -9.19
CA SER A 147 3.46 -13.30 -10.33
C SER A 147 4.84 -12.67 -10.14
N ALA A 148 5.83 -13.13 -10.92
CA ALA A 148 7.12 -12.46 -11.03
C ALA A 148 6.91 -10.98 -11.38
N HIS A 149 7.70 -10.09 -10.79
CA HIS A 149 7.61 -8.63 -10.94
C HIS A 149 6.21 -8.03 -10.70
N GLY A 150 5.36 -8.77 -9.97
CA GLY A 150 3.95 -8.45 -9.76
C GLY A 150 3.66 -7.73 -8.45
N ALA A 151 2.53 -7.02 -8.43
CA ALA A 151 1.90 -6.56 -7.21
C ALA A 151 0.38 -6.62 -7.34
N ILE A 152 -0.30 -7.02 -6.28
CA ILE A 152 -1.76 -6.99 -6.22
C ILE A 152 -2.19 -6.18 -5.00
N VAL A 153 -3.11 -5.26 -5.23
CA VAL A 153 -3.67 -4.40 -4.17
C VAL A 153 -5.02 -4.95 -3.73
N TYR A 154 -5.17 -5.11 -2.44
CA TYR A 154 -6.39 -5.57 -1.79
C TYR A 154 -6.97 -4.49 -0.88
N ALA A 155 -8.29 -4.43 -0.77
CA ALA A 155 -8.94 -3.82 0.38
C ALA A 155 -9.25 -4.90 1.41
N VAL A 156 -8.89 -4.65 2.66
CA VAL A 156 -9.19 -5.51 3.79
C VAL A 156 -10.01 -4.73 4.81
N GLU A 157 -11.03 -5.38 5.37
CA GLU A 157 -11.92 -4.76 6.35
C GLU A 157 -12.23 -5.74 7.48
N ALA A 158 -12.00 -5.29 8.72
CA ALA A 158 -12.26 -6.06 9.94
C ALA A 158 -13.17 -5.28 10.89
N GLY A 159 -13.82 -6.00 11.80
CA GLY A 159 -14.62 -5.40 12.86
C GLY A 159 -13.81 -4.99 14.09
N ARG A 160 -12.57 -5.47 14.22
CA ARG A 160 -11.74 -5.27 15.42
C ARG A 160 -10.25 -5.19 15.07
N ARG A 161 -9.51 -4.40 15.86
CA ARG A 161 -8.05 -4.36 15.85
C ARG A 161 -7.47 -5.17 17.02
N LEU A 162 -6.21 -5.61 16.86
CA LEU A 162 -5.44 -6.25 17.93
C LEU A 162 -4.97 -5.22 18.95
N GLU A 163 -4.53 -4.05 18.47
CA GLU A 163 -3.96 -3.02 19.32
C GLU A 163 -4.90 -1.81 19.45
N PRO A 164 -4.83 -1.07 20.55
CA PRO A 164 -5.59 0.15 20.71
C PRO A 164 -5.14 1.22 19.70
N LEU A 165 -6.06 2.15 19.34
CA LEU A 165 -5.75 3.28 18.48
C LEU A 165 -4.83 4.33 19.11
N VAL A 166 -4.63 4.24 20.41
CA VAL A 166 -3.89 5.23 21.20
C VAL A 166 -2.52 4.67 21.55
N TYR A 167 -1.48 5.35 21.13
CA TYR A 167 -0.10 5.09 21.49
C TYR A 167 0.44 6.28 22.26
N GLU A 168 1.13 6.03 23.36
CA GLU A 168 1.84 7.08 24.07
C GLU A 168 3.04 7.53 23.23
N ALA A 169 3.24 8.83 23.08
CA ALA A 169 4.32 9.39 22.27
C ALA A 169 5.71 8.96 22.79
N GLU A 170 5.81 8.68 24.08
CA GLU A 170 7.02 8.24 24.76
C GLU A 170 7.52 6.86 24.31
N TRP A 171 6.66 6.05 23.72
CA TRP A 171 7.01 4.75 23.15
C TRP A 171 7.52 4.86 21.70
N GLY A 172 7.39 6.03 21.11
CA GLY A 172 7.84 6.27 19.74
C GLY A 172 9.36 6.28 19.66
N TYR A 173 9.92 5.52 18.72
CA TYR A 173 11.32 5.65 18.34
C TYR A 173 11.46 6.80 17.34
N LEU A 174 12.25 7.80 17.68
CA LEU A 174 12.54 8.98 16.84
C LEU A 174 13.98 8.93 16.35
N PRO A 175 14.30 8.20 15.28
CA PRO A 175 15.68 7.97 14.85
C PRO A 175 16.43 9.26 14.47
N MET A 176 15.71 10.30 14.09
CA MET A 176 16.32 11.61 13.78
C MET A 176 16.70 12.43 15.03
N PHE A 177 16.29 12.00 16.20
CA PHE A 177 16.46 12.71 17.47
C PHE A 177 17.25 11.91 18.51
N ASP A 178 17.96 10.88 18.09
CA ASP A 178 18.80 10.04 18.99
C ASP A 178 19.80 10.84 19.82
N ASN A 179 20.22 12.04 19.34
CA ASN A 179 21.11 12.96 20.05
C ASN A 179 20.37 13.97 20.92
N ILE A 180 19.06 14.04 20.85
CA ILE A 180 18.25 14.84 21.78
C ILE A 180 18.00 13.94 22.97
N GLY A 181 18.88 14.02 23.96
CA GLY A 181 18.74 13.22 25.17
C GLY A 181 17.31 13.25 25.70
N ARG A 182 16.82 12.14 26.19
CA ARG A 182 15.45 11.96 26.77
C ARG A 182 15.06 13.03 27.79
N ASN A 183 16.01 13.89 28.17
CA ASN A 183 15.82 15.04 29.05
C ASN A 183 15.32 16.29 28.35
N ASN A 184 15.28 16.34 27.01
CA ASN A 184 14.65 17.44 26.26
C ASN A 184 13.17 17.16 26.01
N VAL A 185 12.47 16.97 27.07
CA VAL A 185 11.03 16.67 27.15
C VAL A 185 10.16 17.74 26.47
N CYS A 186 10.69 18.95 26.25
CA CYS A 186 9.98 20.05 25.63
C CYS A 186 9.42 19.77 24.22
N LEU A 187 10.08 18.95 23.42
CA LEU A 187 9.60 18.63 22.07
C LEU A 187 8.48 17.57 22.07
N LEU A 188 8.44 16.73 23.07
CA LEU A 188 7.38 15.73 23.24
C LEU A 188 6.11 16.39 23.82
N TYR A 189 6.26 17.46 24.64
CA TYR A 189 5.12 18.18 25.21
C TYR A 189 4.45 19.17 24.25
N THR A 190 5.02 19.49 23.11
CA THR A 190 4.37 20.33 22.10
C THR A 190 3.36 19.57 21.24
N SER A 191 3.39 18.24 21.27
CA SER A 191 2.34 17.40 20.70
C SER A 191 1.54 16.78 21.85
N PRO A 192 0.31 17.24 22.08
CA PRO A 192 -0.54 16.61 23.10
C PRO A 192 -0.68 15.13 22.78
N SER A 193 -0.58 14.28 23.79
CA SER A 193 -0.78 12.85 23.65
C SER A 193 -2.15 12.58 23.02
N PRO A 194 -2.33 11.47 22.29
CA PRO A 194 -3.65 11.13 21.76
C PRO A 194 -4.77 11.12 22.82
N ARG A 195 -4.42 10.87 24.09
CA ARG A 195 -5.37 10.94 25.23
C ARG A 195 -5.82 12.37 25.56
N GLU A 196 -4.97 13.36 25.34
CA GLU A 196 -5.30 14.76 25.63
C GLU A 196 -6.15 15.40 24.53
N ARG A 197 -6.16 14.82 23.32
CA ARG A 197 -6.99 15.30 22.20
C ARG A 197 -8.46 14.87 22.27
N THR A 198 -8.82 14.01 23.19
CA THR A 198 -10.19 13.48 23.37
C THR A 198 -10.92 14.08 24.56
N ARG A 199 -10.43 15.16 25.15
CA ARG A 199 -11.11 15.93 26.21
C ARG A 199 -11.65 17.25 25.68
#